data_2b3e91b4c4df17e9ef08c6b438586645
#
_entry.id   2b3e91b4c4df17e9ef08c6b438586645
#
_cell.length_a   1.000
_cell.length_b   1.000
_cell.length_c   1.000
_cell.angle_alpha   90.00
_cell.angle_beta   90.00
_cell.angle_gamma   90.00
#
_symmetry.space_group_name_H-M   'P 1'
#
loop_
_entity.id
_entity.type
_entity.pdbx_description
1 polymer ?
#
loop_
_entity_poly.entity_id
_entity_poly.type
_entity_poly.pdbx_seq_one_letter_code
_entity_poly.pdbx_strand_id
1 'polypeptide(L)'
;MPRPMQGDGSVPPMNHTLSRQSRAASARGFFSRLRAVAAIGLVCAALGGCAGEQFQKGYILPEGALEQIPIGASQDQVLIVLGTPSTVATLDGEVFYYISQRTSRPVAFMNQRVIDQRVIAVYFDKNRQVRRLANYGLKDGKIFDFVSRSTPTSGQEMSYLTPLFKLLSFN
;
A
#
# COMPACT_ATOMS: atom_id res chain seq x y z
N MET A 1 -7.14 91.39 64.97
CA MET A 1 -5.94 91.17 64.09
C MET A 1 -5.91 89.64 63.73
N PRO A 2 -6.30 89.20 62.54
CA PRO A 2 -6.12 87.87 62.09
C PRO A 2 -4.95 87.76 61.12
N ARG A 3 -4.18 86.68 61.23
CA ARG A 3 -3.05 86.34 60.38
C ARG A 3 -3.53 85.69 59.10
N PRO A 4 -2.88 85.86 57.98
CA PRO A 4 -3.17 85.19 56.74
C PRO A 4 -2.63 83.76 56.72
N MET A 5 -3.42 82.75 56.28
CA MET A 5 -2.95 81.38 55.95
C MET A 5 -2.25 81.38 54.63
N GLN A 6 -1.07 80.81 54.63
CA GLN A 6 -0.25 80.55 53.48
C GLN A 6 -0.49 79.10 53.03
N GLY A 7 -1.11 78.97 51.88
CA GLY A 7 -1.34 77.64 51.26
C GLY A 7 -0.10 77.31 50.44
N ASP A 8 0.52 76.20 50.84
CA ASP A 8 1.62 75.56 50.09
C ASP A 8 1.03 74.57 49.11
N GLY A 9 1.09 74.90 47.85
CA GLY A 9 0.64 74.10 46.75
C GLY A 9 1.76 73.27 46.12
N SER A 10 2.17 72.18 46.75
CA SER A 10 3.11 71.25 46.17
C SER A 10 2.37 70.22 45.30
N VAL A 11 2.45 70.36 43.98
CA VAL A 11 2.00 69.38 42.98
C VAL A 11 3.03 68.26 42.90
N PRO A 12 2.65 67.00 43.11
CA PRO A 12 3.59 65.88 42.93
C PRO A 12 3.89 65.61 41.44
N PRO A 13 5.13 65.20 41.09
CA PRO A 13 5.50 64.94 39.69
C PRO A 13 4.78 63.65 39.16
N MET A 14 4.16 63.79 38.02
CA MET A 14 3.59 62.64 37.28
C MET A 14 4.69 61.70 36.79
N ASN A 15 4.73 60.50 37.33
CA ASN A 15 5.60 59.43 36.90
C ASN A 15 5.13 58.84 35.55
N HIS A 16 5.81 59.22 34.47
CA HIS A 16 5.62 58.66 33.11
C HIS A 16 6.35 57.32 32.88
N THR A 17 6.52 56.46 33.87
CA THR A 17 7.32 55.24 33.74
C THR A 17 6.50 53.96 33.51
N LEU A 18 5.15 54.02 33.36
CA LEU A 18 4.32 52.82 33.31
C LEU A 18 3.95 52.31 31.92
N SER A 19 4.39 52.95 30.81
CA SER A 19 3.95 52.55 29.47
C SER A 19 4.92 51.68 28.65
N ARG A 20 6.13 51.41 29.17
CA ARG A 20 7.13 50.60 28.40
C ARG A 20 7.19 49.12 28.71
N GLN A 21 6.64 48.69 29.86
CA GLN A 21 6.73 47.28 30.26
C GLN A 21 5.65 46.34 29.65
N SER A 22 4.50 46.89 29.25
CA SER A 22 3.39 46.05 28.72
C SER A 22 3.58 45.55 27.28
N ARG A 23 4.44 46.20 26.47
CA ARG A 23 4.69 45.81 25.09
C ARG A 23 5.71 44.69 24.94
N ALA A 24 6.63 44.51 25.89
CA ALA A 24 7.63 43.45 25.84
C ALA A 24 7.09 42.04 26.21
N ALA A 25 6.05 41.99 27.04
CA ALA A 25 5.44 40.72 27.46
C ALA A 25 4.60 40.08 26.34
N SER A 26 3.91 40.88 25.51
CA SER A 26 3.10 40.40 24.40
C SER A 26 3.93 39.75 23.25
N ALA A 27 5.11 40.33 22.98
CA ALA A 27 5.99 39.81 21.94
C ALA A 27 6.58 38.44 22.29
N ARG A 28 6.93 38.19 23.56
CA ARG A 28 7.45 36.90 24.01
C ARG A 28 6.43 35.77 23.90
N GLY A 29 5.16 36.05 24.16
CA GLY A 29 4.06 35.07 24.00
C GLY A 29 3.78 34.72 22.55
N PHE A 30 3.93 35.67 21.65
CA PHE A 30 3.72 35.42 20.20
C PHE A 30 4.84 34.53 19.63
N PHE A 31 6.10 34.82 19.93
CA PHE A 31 7.23 34.00 19.45
C PHE A 31 7.25 32.58 20.06
N SER A 32 6.80 32.40 21.30
CA SER A 32 6.70 31.07 21.90
C SER A 32 5.62 30.21 21.24
N ARG A 33 4.47 30.79 20.89
CA ARG A 33 3.39 30.10 20.15
C ARG A 33 3.81 29.76 18.73
N LEU A 34 4.52 30.64 18.05
CA LEU A 34 5.04 30.41 16.71
C LEU A 34 6.06 29.23 16.69
N ARG A 35 6.95 29.20 17.70
CA ARG A 35 7.89 28.06 17.87
C ARG A 35 7.18 26.74 18.17
N ALA A 36 6.13 26.76 18.98
CA ALA A 36 5.33 25.56 19.27
C ALA A 36 4.62 25.04 18.01
N VAL A 37 4.02 25.92 17.21
CA VAL A 37 3.38 25.54 15.94
C VAL A 37 4.40 25.02 14.94
N ALA A 38 5.58 25.64 14.83
CA ALA A 38 6.66 25.17 13.98
C ALA A 38 7.19 23.78 14.41
N ALA A 39 7.33 23.55 15.72
CA ALA A 39 7.74 22.25 16.25
C ALA A 39 6.71 21.15 15.98
N ILE A 40 5.41 21.45 16.16
CA ILE A 40 4.32 20.51 15.84
C ILE A 40 4.29 20.21 14.34
N GLY A 41 4.45 21.22 13.49
CA GLY A 41 4.52 21.05 12.04
C GLY A 41 5.69 20.16 11.61
N LEU A 42 6.86 20.31 12.22
CA LEU A 42 8.04 19.49 11.96
C LEU A 42 7.82 18.02 12.38
N VAL A 43 7.20 17.80 13.53
CA VAL A 43 6.84 16.44 14.01
C VAL A 43 5.83 15.78 13.10
N CYS A 44 4.80 16.50 12.66
CA CYS A 44 3.81 15.96 11.70
C CYS A 44 4.44 15.63 10.33
N ALA A 45 5.39 16.45 9.86
CA ALA A 45 6.12 16.18 8.61
C ALA A 45 7.04 14.94 8.72
N ALA A 46 7.65 14.71 9.88
CA ALA A 46 8.47 13.52 10.14
C ALA A 46 7.62 12.22 10.23
N LEU A 47 6.39 12.29 10.69
CA LEU A 47 5.46 11.16 10.77
C LEU A 47 4.77 10.84 9.43
N GLY A 48 4.70 11.79 8.50
CA GLY A 48 4.07 11.60 7.18
C GLY A 48 4.86 10.72 6.20
N GLY A 49 6.09 10.32 6.53
CA GLY A 49 6.96 9.54 5.65
C GLY A 49 6.71 8.02 5.59
N CYS A 50 5.72 7.49 6.33
CA CYS A 50 5.42 6.06 6.35
C CYS A 50 4.40 5.68 5.25
N ALA A 51 4.72 5.97 3.98
CA ALA A 51 3.92 5.49 2.85
C ALA A 51 3.97 3.96 2.78
N GLY A 52 2.82 3.33 2.60
CA GLY A 52 2.71 1.88 2.47
C GLY A 52 3.52 1.35 1.29
N GLU A 53 4.27 0.28 1.51
CA GLU A 53 5.11 -0.36 0.51
C GLU A 53 4.39 -1.57 -0.09
N GLN A 54 4.43 -1.70 -1.42
CA GLN A 54 3.90 -2.87 -2.12
C GLN A 54 5.06 -3.67 -2.70
N PHE A 55 4.98 -4.98 -2.52
CA PHE A 55 5.96 -5.92 -3.05
C PHE A 55 5.27 -6.88 -4.00
N GLN A 56 5.90 -7.13 -5.14
CA GLN A 56 5.50 -8.21 -6.04
C GLN A 56 6.48 -9.36 -5.91
N LYS A 57 5.96 -10.56 -5.71
CA LYS A 57 6.72 -11.82 -5.61
C LYS A 57 6.25 -12.79 -6.68
N GLY A 58 7.18 -13.62 -7.16
CA GLY A 58 6.90 -14.65 -8.16
C GLY A 58 6.85 -14.11 -9.59
N TYR A 59 6.01 -14.71 -10.41
CA TYR A 59 5.92 -14.44 -11.84
C TYR A 59 5.30 -13.07 -12.13
N ILE A 60 5.88 -12.32 -13.04
CA ILE A 60 5.33 -11.05 -13.54
C ILE A 60 4.80 -11.31 -14.94
N LEU A 61 3.47 -11.27 -15.09
CA LEU A 61 2.81 -11.44 -16.38
C LEU A 61 3.02 -10.19 -17.25
N PRO A 62 3.62 -10.33 -18.45
CA PRO A 62 3.67 -9.22 -19.41
C PRO A 62 2.26 -8.87 -19.90
N GLU A 63 2.02 -7.59 -20.15
CA GLU A 63 0.74 -7.15 -20.70
C GLU A 63 0.48 -7.78 -22.09
N GLY A 64 -0.73 -8.29 -22.31
CA GLY A 64 -1.12 -8.92 -23.56
C GLY A 64 -0.45 -10.27 -23.84
N ALA A 65 0.33 -10.84 -22.91
CA ALA A 65 1.00 -12.12 -23.15
C ALA A 65 0.04 -13.29 -23.34
N LEU A 66 -1.09 -13.30 -22.62
CA LEU A 66 -2.08 -14.37 -22.74
C LEU A 66 -2.80 -14.36 -24.08
N GLU A 67 -2.97 -13.20 -24.68
CA GLU A 67 -3.59 -13.02 -26.00
C GLU A 67 -2.68 -13.53 -27.14
N GLN A 68 -1.38 -13.62 -26.90
CA GLN A 68 -0.39 -14.15 -27.85
C GLN A 68 -0.31 -15.68 -27.85
N ILE A 69 -1.06 -16.33 -26.96
CA ILE A 69 -1.08 -17.79 -26.82
C ILE A 69 -2.46 -18.30 -27.22
N PRO A 70 -2.70 -18.58 -28.52
CA PRO A 70 -3.95 -19.18 -28.95
C PRO A 70 -4.05 -20.63 -28.50
N ILE A 71 -5.26 -21.16 -28.42
CA ILE A 71 -5.50 -22.59 -28.29
C ILE A 71 -4.84 -23.32 -29.46
N GLY A 72 -4.13 -24.40 -29.20
CA GLY A 72 -3.32 -25.13 -30.17
C GLY A 72 -1.87 -24.63 -30.30
N ALA A 73 -1.49 -23.56 -29.61
CA ALA A 73 -0.09 -23.14 -29.56
C ALA A 73 0.81 -24.25 -28.98
N SER A 74 2.06 -24.33 -29.48
CA SER A 74 3.01 -25.31 -28.97
C SER A 74 3.54 -24.93 -27.58
N GLN A 75 4.01 -25.92 -26.82
CA GLN A 75 4.66 -25.70 -25.55
C GLN A 75 5.87 -24.74 -25.64
N ASP A 76 6.66 -24.86 -26.73
CA ASP A 76 7.81 -23.99 -26.96
C ASP A 76 7.38 -22.52 -27.19
N GLN A 77 6.26 -22.31 -27.89
CA GLN A 77 5.70 -20.96 -28.06
C GLN A 77 5.28 -20.36 -26.73
N VAL A 78 4.66 -21.15 -25.85
CA VAL A 78 4.29 -20.73 -24.50
C VAL A 78 5.55 -20.35 -23.69
N LEU A 79 6.62 -21.14 -23.75
CA LEU A 79 7.90 -20.83 -23.09
C LEU A 79 8.56 -19.55 -23.63
N ILE A 80 8.42 -19.28 -24.92
CA ILE A 80 8.93 -18.03 -25.52
C ILE A 80 8.15 -16.83 -25.01
N VAL A 81 6.83 -16.90 -24.92
CA VAL A 81 5.96 -15.79 -24.54
C VAL A 81 5.90 -15.57 -23.04
N LEU A 82 5.73 -16.64 -22.27
CA LEU A 82 5.58 -16.55 -20.80
C LEU A 82 6.88 -16.86 -20.04
N GLY A 83 7.90 -17.40 -20.71
CA GLY A 83 9.12 -17.82 -20.05
C GLY A 83 8.95 -19.11 -19.23
N THR A 84 9.88 -19.32 -18.29
CA THR A 84 9.87 -20.52 -17.44
C THR A 84 8.73 -20.51 -16.44
N PRO A 85 7.92 -21.57 -16.35
CA PRO A 85 6.85 -21.70 -15.37
C PRO A 85 7.38 -21.78 -13.95
N SER A 86 6.59 -21.33 -12.98
CA SER A 86 6.91 -21.45 -11.54
C SER A 86 6.88 -22.91 -11.08
N THR A 87 6.01 -23.71 -11.65
CA THR A 87 5.94 -25.17 -11.42
C THR A 87 5.22 -25.87 -12.57
N VAL A 88 5.49 -27.16 -12.72
CA VAL A 88 4.88 -28.02 -13.72
C VAL A 88 4.19 -29.17 -13.01
N ALA A 89 2.98 -29.51 -13.42
CA ALA A 89 2.25 -30.69 -12.96
C ALA A 89 1.82 -31.57 -14.14
N THR A 90 1.73 -32.87 -13.90
CA THR A 90 1.19 -33.85 -14.85
C THR A 90 -0.16 -34.34 -14.32
N LEU A 91 -1.21 -34.00 -15.04
CA LEU A 91 -2.58 -34.42 -14.73
C LEU A 91 -3.07 -35.36 -15.87
N ASP A 92 -4.00 -34.87 -16.68
CA ASP A 92 -4.39 -35.53 -17.94
C ASP A 92 -3.69 -34.80 -19.11
N GLY A 93 -2.36 -34.71 -19.02
CA GLY A 93 -1.46 -33.91 -19.83
C GLY A 93 -0.56 -33.07 -18.92
N GLU A 94 0.34 -32.28 -19.53
CA GLU A 94 1.21 -31.40 -18.81
C GLU A 94 0.52 -30.05 -18.52
N VAL A 95 0.77 -29.47 -17.34
CA VAL A 95 0.19 -28.16 -16.95
C VAL A 95 1.32 -27.26 -16.44
N PHE A 96 1.48 -26.10 -17.06
CA PHE A 96 2.40 -25.07 -16.60
C PHE A 96 1.66 -24.07 -15.71
N TYR A 97 2.20 -23.86 -14.50
CA TYR A 97 1.68 -22.87 -13.57
C TYR A 97 2.65 -21.69 -13.43
N TYR A 98 2.10 -20.49 -13.63
CA TYR A 98 2.78 -19.22 -13.39
C TYR A 98 2.11 -18.55 -12.21
N ILE A 99 2.85 -18.39 -11.12
CA ILE A 99 2.30 -17.96 -9.83
C ILE A 99 2.81 -16.56 -9.51
N SER A 100 1.90 -15.63 -9.29
CA SER A 100 2.20 -14.28 -8.84
C SER A 100 1.46 -13.92 -7.57
N GLN A 101 2.13 -13.14 -6.72
CA GLN A 101 1.58 -12.66 -5.46
C GLN A 101 1.99 -11.20 -5.26
N ARG A 102 1.02 -10.36 -4.91
CA ARG A 102 1.25 -8.98 -4.51
C ARG A 102 0.94 -8.83 -3.04
N THR A 103 1.89 -8.28 -2.30
CA THR A 103 1.75 -8.01 -0.87
C THR A 103 1.84 -6.52 -0.62
N SER A 104 1.15 -6.04 0.40
CA SER A 104 1.22 -4.66 0.87
C SER A 104 1.59 -4.62 2.35
N ARG A 105 2.47 -3.69 2.70
CA ARG A 105 2.79 -3.32 4.08
C ARG A 105 2.30 -1.89 4.30
N PRO A 106 1.15 -1.68 4.97
CA PRO A 106 0.58 -0.36 5.14
C PRO A 106 1.49 0.62 5.89
N VAL A 107 2.23 0.10 6.88
CA VAL A 107 3.22 0.85 7.67
C VAL A 107 4.40 -0.07 8.01
N ALA A 108 5.58 0.51 8.24
CA ALA A 108 6.85 -0.22 8.40
C ALA A 108 6.85 -1.27 9.53
N PHE A 109 6.09 -1.07 10.59
CA PHE A 109 6.01 -1.99 11.75
C PHE A 109 4.89 -3.04 11.63
N MET A 110 4.07 -3.01 10.58
CA MET A 110 3.01 -4.00 10.35
C MET A 110 3.50 -5.15 9.47
N ASN A 111 2.89 -6.32 9.65
CA ASN A 111 3.12 -7.48 8.80
C ASN A 111 2.61 -7.23 7.38
N GLN A 112 3.29 -7.81 6.41
CA GLN A 112 2.85 -7.82 5.02
C GLN A 112 1.54 -8.59 4.91
N ARG A 113 0.59 -8.06 4.13
CA ARG A 113 -0.66 -8.74 3.80
C ARG A 113 -0.73 -9.01 2.30
N VAL A 114 -1.17 -10.18 1.93
CA VAL A 114 -1.45 -10.51 0.54
C VAL A 114 -2.67 -9.73 0.09
N ILE A 115 -2.52 -8.91 -0.94
CA ILE A 115 -3.59 -8.07 -1.51
C ILE A 115 -4.07 -8.59 -2.85
N ASP A 116 -3.23 -9.31 -3.59
CA ASP A 116 -3.60 -9.97 -4.84
C ASP A 116 -2.77 -11.23 -5.03
N GLN A 117 -3.39 -12.26 -5.57
CA GLN A 117 -2.77 -13.54 -5.82
C GLN A 117 -3.36 -14.14 -7.08
N ARG A 118 -2.50 -14.50 -8.03
CA ARG A 118 -2.90 -15.06 -9.31
C ARG A 118 -2.10 -16.30 -9.66
N VAL A 119 -2.78 -17.23 -10.28
CA VAL A 119 -2.20 -18.46 -10.82
C VAL A 119 -2.69 -18.59 -12.26
N ILE A 120 -1.76 -18.47 -13.20
CA ILE A 120 -2.05 -18.75 -14.60
C ILE A 120 -1.72 -20.21 -14.82
N ALA A 121 -2.67 -20.98 -15.35
CA ALA A 121 -2.51 -22.37 -15.68
C ALA A 121 -2.66 -22.55 -17.19
N VAL A 122 -1.63 -23.11 -17.82
CA VAL A 122 -1.64 -23.49 -19.23
C VAL A 122 -1.69 -25.01 -19.32
N TYR A 123 -2.81 -25.53 -19.78
CA TYR A 123 -3.06 -26.97 -19.91
C TYR A 123 -2.68 -27.42 -21.32
N PHE A 124 -1.86 -28.45 -21.42
CA PHE A 124 -1.45 -29.06 -22.67
C PHE A 124 -2.16 -30.38 -22.91
N ASP A 125 -2.35 -30.70 -24.15
CA ASP A 125 -2.79 -32.04 -24.58
C ASP A 125 -1.58 -33.02 -24.70
N LYS A 126 -1.86 -34.25 -25.12
CA LYS A 126 -0.83 -35.29 -25.33
C LYS A 126 0.18 -34.93 -26.44
N ASN A 127 -0.19 -34.01 -27.33
CA ASN A 127 0.66 -33.52 -28.43
C ASN A 127 1.46 -32.28 -28.04
N ARG A 128 1.45 -31.89 -26.74
CA ARG A 128 2.09 -30.66 -26.23
C ARG A 128 1.54 -29.37 -26.84
N GLN A 129 0.27 -29.36 -27.16
CA GLN A 129 -0.44 -28.19 -27.65
C GLN A 129 -1.38 -27.65 -26.57
N VAL A 130 -1.52 -26.32 -26.50
CA VAL A 130 -2.40 -25.64 -25.54
C VAL A 130 -3.85 -26.08 -25.78
N ARG A 131 -4.39 -26.80 -24.84
CA ARG A 131 -5.80 -27.21 -24.82
C ARG A 131 -6.70 -26.19 -24.15
N ARG A 132 -6.18 -25.58 -23.07
CA ARG A 132 -6.92 -24.62 -22.26
C ARG A 132 -5.94 -23.68 -21.56
N LEU A 133 -6.39 -22.45 -21.38
CA LEU A 133 -5.70 -21.42 -20.61
C LEU A 133 -6.64 -20.92 -19.52
N ALA A 134 -6.16 -20.80 -18.30
CA ALA A 134 -6.94 -20.31 -17.17
C ALA A 134 -6.12 -19.30 -16.36
N ASN A 135 -6.78 -18.29 -15.81
CA ASN A 135 -6.18 -17.29 -14.96
C ASN A 135 -6.96 -17.21 -13.65
N TYR A 136 -6.49 -17.97 -12.67
CA TYR A 136 -7.13 -18.05 -11.37
C TYR A 136 -6.64 -16.96 -10.44
N GLY A 137 -7.57 -16.36 -9.71
CA GLY A 137 -7.30 -15.44 -8.64
C GLY A 137 -8.36 -15.52 -7.55
N LEU A 138 -8.16 -14.78 -6.47
CA LEU A 138 -9.13 -14.68 -5.40
C LEU A 138 -10.10 -13.53 -5.67
N LYS A 139 -11.39 -13.83 -5.68
CA LYS A 139 -12.48 -12.85 -5.72
C LYS A 139 -13.44 -13.19 -4.59
N ASP A 140 -13.64 -12.26 -3.67
CA ASP A 140 -14.50 -12.43 -2.50
C ASP A 140 -14.16 -13.68 -1.66
N GLY A 141 -12.86 -13.98 -1.53
CA GLY A 141 -12.35 -15.15 -0.80
C GLY A 141 -12.53 -16.48 -1.52
N LYS A 142 -13.02 -16.48 -2.76
CA LYS A 142 -13.21 -17.69 -3.60
C LYS A 142 -12.26 -17.65 -4.79
N ILE A 143 -11.85 -18.85 -5.22
CA ILE A 143 -11.07 -19.01 -6.45
C ILE A 143 -11.97 -18.69 -7.64
N PHE A 144 -11.55 -17.79 -8.48
CA PHE A 144 -12.27 -17.34 -9.67
C PHE A 144 -11.35 -17.42 -10.90
N ASP A 145 -11.84 -17.98 -12.00
CA ASP A 145 -11.12 -17.99 -13.27
C ASP A 145 -11.49 -16.74 -14.09
N PHE A 146 -10.54 -15.86 -14.26
CA PHE A 146 -10.73 -14.59 -14.98
C PHE A 146 -10.84 -14.76 -16.50
N VAL A 147 -10.39 -15.88 -17.05
CA VAL A 147 -10.55 -16.21 -18.48
C VAL A 147 -11.97 -16.69 -18.76
N SER A 148 -12.44 -17.70 -18.05
CA SER A 148 -13.79 -18.22 -18.20
C SER A 148 -14.86 -17.41 -17.46
N ARG A 149 -14.43 -16.46 -16.59
CA ARG A 149 -15.29 -15.64 -15.74
C ARG A 149 -16.23 -16.46 -14.85
N SER A 150 -15.78 -17.59 -14.41
CA SER A 150 -16.53 -18.53 -13.58
C SER A 150 -15.71 -19.01 -12.39
N THR A 151 -16.40 -19.54 -11.38
CA THR A 151 -15.75 -20.26 -10.29
C THR A 151 -15.54 -21.72 -10.72
N PRO A 152 -14.32 -22.29 -10.60
CA PRO A 152 -14.12 -23.69 -10.91
C PRO A 152 -14.99 -24.56 -10.02
N THR A 153 -15.84 -25.39 -10.62
CA THR A 153 -16.72 -26.31 -9.90
C THR A 153 -16.27 -27.78 -10.02
N SER A 154 -15.29 -28.03 -10.86
CA SER A 154 -14.74 -29.37 -11.06
C SER A 154 -13.90 -29.80 -9.86
N GLY A 155 -14.26 -30.92 -9.22
CA GLY A 155 -13.61 -31.40 -8.00
C GLY A 155 -12.09 -31.64 -8.14
N GLN A 156 -11.61 -32.02 -9.31
CA GLN A 156 -10.17 -32.20 -9.56
C GLN A 156 -9.41 -30.88 -9.58
N GLU A 157 -9.91 -29.87 -10.25
CA GLU A 157 -9.24 -28.55 -10.31
C GLU A 157 -9.15 -27.88 -8.93
N MET A 158 -10.24 -27.94 -8.14
CA MET A 158 -10.25 -27.44 -6.78
C MET A 158 -9.29 -28.18 -5.86
N SER A 159 -9.06 -29.47 -6.08
CA SER A 159 -8.13 -30.28 -5.28
C SER A 159 -6.68 -29.80 -5.40
N TYR A 160 -6.26 -29.28 -6.55
CA TYR A 160 -4.91 -28.77 -6.76
C TYR A 160 -4.78 -27.30 -6.48
N LEU A 161 -5.77 -26.49 -6.82
CA LEU A 161 -5.73 -25.04 -6.65
C LEU A 161 -5.85 -24.63 -5.18
N THR A 162 -6.70 -25.31 -4.40
CA THR A 162 -6.90 -24.96 -2.98
C THR A 162 -5.62 -25.05 -2.14
N PRO A 163 -4.85 -26.16 -2.16
CA PRO A 163 -3.58 -26.21 -1.43
C PRO A 163 -2.56 -25.23 -1.98
N LEU A 164 -2.52 -25.00 -3.30
CA LEU A 164 -1.62 -24.02 -3.90
C LEU A 164 -1.88 -22.60 -3.37
N PHE A 165 -3.15 -22.17 -3.35
CA PHE A 165 -3.52 -20.87 -2.78
C PHE A 165 -3.27 -20.81 -1.27
N LYS A 166 -3.49 -21.90 -0.54
CA LYS A 166 -3.17 -21.98 0.89
C LYS A 166 -1.68 -21.82 1.16
N LEU A 167 -0.81 -22.51 0.44
CA LEU A 167 0.64 -22.40 0.58
C LEU A 167 1.14 -20.95 0.33
N LEU A 168 0.49 -20.24 -0.58
CA LEU A 168 0.84 -18.86 -0.90
C LEU A 168 0.26 -17.83 0.09
N SER A 169 -0.81 -18.20 0.82
CA SER A 169 -1.50 -17.30 1.77
C SER A 169 -0.89 -17.31 3.16
N PHE A 170 -0.14 -18.36 3.53
CA PHE A 170 0.52 -18.46 4.83
C PHE A 170 1.85 -17.71 4.79
N ASN A 171 1.77 -16.41 5.13
CA ASN A 171 2.95 -15.67 5.64
C ASN A 171 2.48 -14.41 6.38
#